data_eeba749d7ce07da300c7acf129392a7c
#
_entry.id   eeba749d7ce07da300c7acf129392a7c
#
_cell.length_a   1.000
_cell.length_b   1.000
_cell.length_c   1.000
_cell.angle_alpha   90.00
_cell.angle_beta   90.00
_cell.angle_gamma   90.00
#
_symmetry.space_group_name_H-M   'P 1'
#
loop_
_entity.id
_entity.type
_entity.pdbx_description
1 polymer ?
#
loop_
_entity_poly.entity_id
_entity_poly.type
_entity_poly.pdbx_seq_one_letter_code
_entity_poly.pdbx_strand_id
1 'polypeptide(L)'
;MKSVQNDMTVGSPMKMILSFTFPIFLGNVFQQFYNMADAVIVGKFVGTKALAAVGSTGTIMFLIYGFVVGMTAGFTVLTAQKFGAGDMQGMRRTVAGAGILSLLIGLFLTVTFMLFMKPLLHLMNTPSDIFADAYKYIMIVSGGILAQMLYNLLSSILRALGNSKIPLYFLIISALLNIVLDLVLIIVFQMGAPGAAIATVVAQGVSGVLCLIYIMWKIPLLHLKKEDWHVGGQIYAIQLKIGLPMALQYSITAIGTMMVQSALNILGSTLVAAFTAASKIEQVVTQAYVAMGTTMATYGAQNIGAGNVPRIRQGFKACTILGIGYSLVAATFIMTIGKYMTYLFVSEDVDIIMSSVDIYLKCIGFFFIPLAIVNIYRNGIQGLGYGLLPMMAGVAELIGRGVVARIAARERSYLGVCLASPAAWVLAGALLIAMYYYIMNVHMKKLFGDYNQKV
;
A
#
# COMPACT_ATOMS: atom_id res chain seq x y z
N MET A 1 -28.93 -6.79 16.47
CA MET A 1 -27.93 -5.98 15.74
C MET A 1 -26.83 -6.91 15.24
N LYS A 2 -26.79 -7.19 13.93
CA LYS A 2 -25.61 -7.88 13.35
C LYS A 2 -24.43 -6.95 13.58
N SER A 3 -23.40 -7.42 14.31
CA SER A 3 -22.25 -6.62 14.71
C SER A 3 -21.58 -6.06 13.44
N VAL A 4 -21.41 -4.76 13.38
CA VAL A 4 -20.64 -4.03 12.34
C VAL A 4 -19.17 -4.48 12.35
N GLN A 5 -18.78 -5.31 13.29
CA GLN A 5 -17.46 -5.79 13.60
C GLN A 5 -17.36 -7.30 13.31
N ASN A 6 -16.37 -7.71 12.57
CA ASN A 6 -16.03 -9.12 12.40
C ASN A 6 -14.85 -9.45 13.32
N ASP A 7 -15.14 -10.16 14.40
CA ASP A 7 -14.12 -10.71 15.26
C ASP A 7 -13.37 -11.84 14.52
N MET A 8 -12.11 -11.59 14.18
CA MET A 8 -11.27 -12.54 13.46
C MET A 8 -10.70 -13.65 14.36
N THR A 9 -11.02 -13.62 15.65
CA THR A 9 -10.56 -14.63 16.61
C THR A 9 -11.43 -15.88 16.65
N VAL A 10 -12.61 -15.85 15.99
CA VAL A 10 -13.58 -16.95 15.96
C VAL A 10 -13.94 -17.36 14.51
N GLY A 11 -14.46 -18.57 14.31
CA GLY A 11 -14.90 -19.07 12.99
C GLY A 11 -13.75 -19.66 12.14
N SER A 12 -14.04 -20.03 10.88
CA SER A 12 -13.05 -20.64 9.96
C SER A 12 -12.05 -19.57 9.45
N PRO A 13 -10.73 -19.75 9.66
CA PRO A 13 -9.71 -18.80 9.20
C PRO A 13 -9.80 -18.53 7.69
N MET A 14 -9.92 -19.58 6.87
CA MET A 14 -10.01 -19.47 5.41
C MET A 14 -11.17 -18.56 4.96
N LYS A 15 -12.37 -18.82 5.50
CA LYS A 15 -13.58 -18.06 5.15
C LYS A 15 -13.48 -16.61 5.58
N MET A 16 -12.91 -16.36 6.76
CA MET A 16 -12.73 -15.01 7.30
C MET A 16 -11.71 -14.21 6.49
N ILE A 17 -10.56 -14.81 6.21
CA ILE A 17 -9.51 -14.19 5.42
C ILE A 17 -10.06 -13.83 4.03
N LEU A 18 -10.74 -14.75 3.36
CA LEU A 18 -11.30 -14.51 2.03
C LEU A 18 -12.36 -13.39 2.04
N SER A 19 -13.30 -13.44 2.99
CA SER A 19 -14.38 -12.44 3.09
C SER A 19 -13.88 -11.04 3.46
N PHE A 20 -12.75 -10.94 4.16
CA PHE A 20 -12.13 -9.67 4.52
C PHE A 20 -11.20 -9.14 3.42
N THR A 21 -10.48 -10.03 2.73
CA THR A 21 -9.58 -9.68 1.61
C THR A 21 -10.35 -9.13 0.42
N PHE A 22 -11.51 -9.72 0.09
CA PHE A 22 -12.25 -9.38 -1.12
C PHE A 22 -12.66 -7.90 -1.21
N PRO A 23 -13.25 -7.27 -0.17
CA PRO A 23 -13.52 -5.83 -0.21
C PRO A 23 -12.27 -4.96 -0.30
N ILE A 24 -11.15 -5.34 0.33
CA ILE A 24 -9.88 -4.61 0.22
C ILE A 24 -9.34 -4.70 -1.20
N PHE A 25 -9.37 -5.89 -1.80
CA PHE A 25 -8.96 -6.10 -3.18
C PHE A 25 -9.77 -5.23 -4.14
N LEU A 26 -11.10 -5.24 -4.03
CA LEU A 26 -11.97 -4.39 -4.83
C LEU A 26 -11.62 -2.91 -4.63
N GLY A 27 -11.42 -2.46 -3.40
CA GLY A 27 -11.03 -1.08 -3.11
C GLY A 27 -9.71 -0.68 -3.78
N ASN A 28 -8.70 -1.54 -3.69
CA ASN A 28 -7.42 -1.31 -4.33
C ASN A 28 -7.53 -1.24 -5.86
N VAL A 29 -8.33 -2.11 -6.47
CA VAL A 29 -8.58 -2.10 -7.92
C VAL A 29 -9.32 -0.83 -8.34
N PHE A 30 -10.37 -0.43 -7.61
CA PHE A 30 -11.04 0.85 -7.84
C PHE A 30 -10.09 2.04 -7.73
N GLN A 31 -9.17 2.01 -6.78
CA GLN A 31 -8.16 3.06 -6.63
C GLN A 31 -7.21 3.13 -7.85
N GLN A 32 -6.83 2.00 -8.43
CA GLN A 32 -6.03 1.99 -9.65
C GLN A 32 -6.81 2.58 -10.84
N PHE A 33 -8.09 2.22 -10.99
CA PHE A 33 -8.91 2.77 -12.06
C PHE A 33 -9.13 4.29 -11.92
N TYR A 34 -9.34 4.78 -10.71
CA TYR A 34 -9.50 6.22 -10.54
C TYR A 34 -8.19 6.98 -10.82
N ASN A 35 -7.04 6.46 -10.41
CA ASN A 35 -5.73 7.06 -10.74
C ASN A 35 -5.49 7.10 -12.26
N MET A 36 -5.96 6.07 -12.99
CA MET A 36 -5.91 6.07 -14.45
C MET A 36 -6.87 7.10 -15.05
N ALA A 37 -8.09 7.22 -14.53
CA ALA A 37 -9.07 8.20 -14.98
C ALA A 37 -8.56 9.63 -14.79
N ASP A 38 -7.98 9.95 -13.64
CA ASP A 38 -7.35 11.24 -13.35
C ASP A 38 -6.26 11.58 -14.39
N ALA A 39 -5.35 10.64 -14.67
CA ALA A 39 -4.31 10.84 -15.68
C ALA A 39 -4.90 11.06 -17.10
N VAL A 40 -5.97 10.33 -17.46
CA VAL A 40 -6.66 10.49 -18.75
C VAL A 40 -7.34 11.85 -18.84
N ILE A 41 -8.03 12.30 -17.78
CA ILE A 41 -8.70 13.60 -17.75
C ILE A 41 -7.67 14.73 -17.89
N VAL A 42 -6.60 14.71 -17.11
CA VAL A 42 -5.53 15.70 -17.20
C VAL A 42 -4.90 15.70 -18.61
N GLY A 43 -4.54 14.52 -19.12
CA GLY A 43 -3.90 14.42 -20.45
C GLY A 43 -4.79 14.89 -21.61
N LYS A 44 -6.09 14.57 -21.56
CA LYS A 44 -7.03 14.87 -22.63
C LYS A 44 -7.53 16.33 -22.61
N PHE A 45 -7.79 16.89 -21.44
CA PHE A 45 -8.43 18.20 -21.29
C PHE A 45 -7.46 19.34 -20.95
N VAL A 46 -6.31 19.03 -20.34
CA VAL A 46 -5.28 20.06 -20.05
C VAL A 46 -4.12 19.98 -21.02
N GLY A 47 -3.75 18.77 -21.45
CA GLY A 47 -2.71 18.55 -22.44
C GLY A 47 -1.49 17.81 -21.91
N THR A 48 -0.59 17.48 -22.84
CA THR A 48 0.59 16.63 -22.59
C THR A 48 1.59 17.24 -21.60
N LYS A 49 1.75 18.57 -21.59
CA LYS A 49 2.63 19.27 -20.65
C LYS A 49 2.14 19.12 -19.21
N ALA A 50 0.82 19.28 -18.97
CA ALA A 50 0.24 19.10 -17.64
C ALA A 50 0.33 17.65 -17.18
N LEU A 51 0.09 16.68 -18.07
CA LEU A 51 0.28 15.26 -17.77
C LEU A 51 1.74 14.95 -17.42
N ALA A 52 2.69 15.53 -18.15
CA ALA A 52 4.12 15.40 -17.83
C ALA A 52 4.48 16.03 -16.48
N ALA A 53 3.89 17.19 -16.15
CA ALA A 53 4.07 17.84 -14.85
C ALA A 53 3.57 16.95 -13.70
N VAL A 54 2.35 16.42 -13.80
CA VAL A 54 1.79 15.47 -12.81
C VAL A 54 2.64 14.20 -12.74
N GLY A 55 3.02 13.64 -13.88
CA GLY A 55 3.85 12.44 -13.95
C GLY A 55 5.24 12.61 -13.31
N SER A 56 5.86 13.78 -13.49
CA SER A 56 7.18 14.07 -12.89
C SER A 56 7.15 14.10 -11.35
N THR A 57 5.99 14.39 -10.75
CA THR A 57 5.81 14.38 -9.29
C THR A 57 5.47 12.99 -8.73
N GLY A 58 5.25 11.98 -9.59
CA GLY A 58 4.76 10.66 -9.20
C GLY A 58 5.60 9.96 -8.15
N THR A 59 6.92 10.08 -8.21
CA THR A 59 7.84 9.51 -7.21
C THR A 59 7.68 10.18 -5.84
N ILE A 60 7.56 11.51 -5.81
CA ILE A 60 7.34 12.26 -4.57
C ILE A 60 5.98 11.87 -3.98
N MET A 61 4.95 11.79 -4.82
CA MET A 61 3.61 11.32 -4.43
C MET A 61 3.66 9.93 -3.82
N PHE A 62 4.37 9.00 -4.44
CA PHE A 62 4.52 7.64 -3.93
C PHE A 62 5.21 7.61 -2.55
N LEU A 63 6.24 8.43 -2.36
CA LEU A 63 6.92 8.56 -1.05
C LEU A 63 5.97 9.12 0.01
N ILE A 64 5.29 10.23 -0.26
CA ILE A 64 4.34 10.86 0.68
C ILE A 64 3.22 9.88 1.02
N TYR A 65 2.56 9.35 -0.01
CA TYR A 65 1.41 8.47 0.15
C TYR A 65 1.79 7.17 0.86
N GLY A 66 2.88 6.54 0.44
CA GLY A 66 3.37 5.30 1.05
C GLY A 66 3.76 5.51 2.52
N PHE A 67 4.39 6.64 2.85
CA PHE A 67 4.73 6.97 4.22
C PHE A 67 3.47 7.14 5.09
N VAL A 68 2.46 7.87 4.61
CA VAL A 68 1.17 8.07 5.31
C VAL A 68 0.47 6.74 5.53
N VAL A 69 0.37 5.90 4.49
CA VAL A 69 -0.27 4.57 4.57
C VAL A 69 0.46 3.67 5.55
N GLY A 70 1.79 3.61 5.48
CA GLY A 70 2.61 2.80 6.37
C GLY A 70 2.49 3.20 7.84
N MET A 71 2.54 4.52 8.11
CA MET A 71 2.39 5.04 9.48
C MET A 71 1.01 4.73 10.06
N THR A 72 -0.05 5.07 9.33
CA THR A 72 -1.43 4.88 9.83
C THR A 72 -1.78 3.39 10.00
N ALA A 73 -1.34 2.53 9.10
CA ALA A 73 -1.50 1.08 9.23
C ALA A 73 -0.73 0.55 10.45
N GLY A 74 0.51 0.99 10.65
CA GLY A 74 1.34 0.57 11.78
C GLY A 74 0.79 1.02 13.14
N PHE A 75 0.24 2.24 13.25
CA PHE A 75 -0.39 2.71 14.48
C PHE A 75 -1.58 1.86 14.88
N THR A 76 -2.35 1.38 13.91
CA THR A 76 -3.57 0.60 14.16
C THR A 76 -3.33 -0.88 14.44
N VAL A 77 -2.10 -1.38 14.26
CA VAL A 77 -1.73 -2.74 14.71
C VAL A 77 -2.00 -2.93 16.20
N LEU A 78 -1.55 -1.99 17.04
CA LEU A 78 -1.79 -2.05 18.48
C LEU A 78 -3.29 -1.95 18.81
N THR A 79 -4.05 -1.17 18.06
CA THR A 79 -5.51 -1.09 18.19
C THR A 79 -6.17 -2.44 17.93
N ALA A 80 -5.76 -3.14 16.85
CA ALA A 80 -6.26 -4.47 16.54
C ALA A 80 -5.88 -5.51 17.60
N GLN A 81 -4.67 -5.43 18.16
CA GLN A 81 -4.23 -6.29 19.26
C GLN A 81 -5.08 -6.08 20.53
N LYS A 82 -5.32 -4.82 20.92
CA LYS A 82 -6.17 -4.49 22.05
C LYS A 82 -7.62 -4.92 21.85
N PHE A 83 -8.14 -4.76 20.64
CA PHE A 83 -9.46 -5.25 20.26
C PHE A 83 -9.55 -6.78 20.38
N GLY A 84 -8.60 -7.52 19.84
CA GLY A 84 -8.52 -8.98 19.94
C GLY A 84 -8.36 -9.49 21.38
N ALA A 85 -7.70 -8.72 22.24
CA ALA A 85 -7.57 -9.01 23.68
C ALA A 85 -8.84 -8.71 24.50
N GLY A 86 -9.88 -8.10 23.89
CA GLY A 86 -11.06 -7.63 24.62
C GLY A 86 -10.83 -6.41 25.50
N ASP A 87 -9.63 -5.78 25.42
CA ASP A 87 -9.27 -4.56 26.17
C ASP A 87 -9.83 -3.32 25.47
N MET A 88 -11.12 -3.05 25.66
CA MET A 88 -11.82 -1.96 24.97
C MET A 88 -11.35 -0.57 25.42
N GLN A 89 -10.91 -0.41 26.66
CA GLN A 89 -10.35 0.85 27.15
C GLN A 89 -8.96 1.08 26.55
N GLY A 90 -8.10 0.07 26.60
CA GLY A 90 -6.80 0.12 25.93
C GLY A 90 -6.91 0.39 24.45
N MET A 91 -7.88 -0.24 23.76
CA MET A 91 -8.17 0.01 22.35
C MET A 91 -8.52 1.48 22.10
N ARG A 92 -9.43 2.09 22.85
CA ARG A 92 -9.77 3.52 22.71
C ARG A 92 -8.56 4.42 22.95
N ARG A 93 -7.72 4.13 23.95
CA ARG A 93 -6.46 4.85 24.18
C ARG A 93 -5.50 4.74 23.00
N THR A 94 -5.40 3.57 22.36
CA THR A 94 -4.57 3.42 21.15
C THR A 94 -5.13 4.19 19.97
N VAL A 95 -6.46 4.29 19.83
CA VAL A 95 -7.10 5.13 18.81
C VAL A 95 -6.81 6.60 19.05
N ALA A 96 -6.93 7.09 20.28
CA ALA A 96 -6.58 8.47 20.64
C ALA A 96 -5.10 8.76 20.36
N GLY A 97 -4.19 7.84 20.75
CA GLY A 97 -2.76 7.95 20.47
C GLY A 97 -2.44 8.00 19.00
N ALA A 98 -3.06 7.11 18.19
CA ALA A 98 -2.92 7.11 16.75
C ALA A 98 -3.42 8.43 16.10
N GLY A 99 -4.52 9.01 16.62
CA GLY A 99 -5.04 10.30 16.19
C GLY A 99 -4.05 11.44 16.45
N ILE A 100 -3.51 11.52 17.68
CA ILE A 100 -2.53 12.54 18.07
C ILE A 100 -1.24 12.40 17.23
N LEU A 101 -0.69 11.20 17.12
CA LEU A 101 0.51 10.95 16.29
C LEU A 101 0.28 11.29 14.83
N SER A 102 -0.86 10.92 14.28
CA SER A 102 -1.20 11.23 12.88
C SER A 102 -1.32 12.74 12.65
N LEU A 103 -1.92 13.48 13.59
CA LEU A 103 -1.99 14.94 13.49
C LEU A 103 -0.59 15.58 13.54
N LEU A 104 0.22 15.21 14.53
CA LEU A 104 1.57 15.79 14.71
C LEU A 104 2.49 15.45 13.52
N ILE A 105 2.50 14.19 13.09
CA ILE A 105 3.34 13.75 11.97
C ILE A 105 2.80 14.31 10.66
N GLY A 106 1.49 14.38 10.47
CA GLY A 106 0.88 14.98 9.30
C GLY A 106 1.22 16.46 9.17
N LEU A 107 1.18 17.22 10.27
CA LEU A 107 1.62 18.62 10.31
C LEU A 107 3.12 18.75 9.99
N PHE A 108 3.95 17.92 10.62
CA PHE A 108 5.39 17.89 10.37
C PHE A 108 5.71 17.60 8.89
N LEU A 109 5.08 16.59 8.31
CA LEU A 109 5.27 16.25 6.88
C LEU A 109 4.78 17.37 5.97
N THR A 110 3.59 17.93 6.25
CA THR A 110 3.04 19.06 5.47
C THR A 110 4.05 20.22 5.43
N VAL A 111 4.50 20.66 6.60
CA VAL A 111 5.46 21.78 6.71
C VAL A 111 6.78 21.44 6.01
N THR A 112 7.31 20.25 6.26
CA THR A 112 8.60 19.81 5.67
C THR A 112 8.51 19.75 4.15
N PHE A 113 7.48 19.11 3.58
CA PHE A 113 7.34 19.03 2.12
C PHE A 113 7.06 20.38 1.49
N MET A 114 6.25 21.23 2.11
CA MET A 114 6.01 22.58 1.58
C MET A 114 7.28 23.45 1.57
N LEU A 115 8.14 23.34 2.58
CA LEU A 115 9.39 24.10 2.65
C LEU A 115 10.46 23.58 1.67
N PHE A 116 10.56 22.26 1.52
CA PHE A 116 11.63 21.64 0.73
C PHE A 116 11.21 21.21 -0.68
N MET A 117 9.99 21.51 -1.13
CA MET A 117 9.49 21.05 -2.42
C MET A 117 10.29 21.60 -3.62
N LYS A 118 10.64 22.90 -3.60
CA LYS A 118 11.46 23.47 -4.68
C LYS A 118 12.83 22.81 -4.81
N PRO A 119 13.66 22.70 -3.74
CA PRO A 119 14.89 21.98 -3.77
C PRO A 119 14.75 20.53 -4.26
N LEU A 120 13.67 19.86 -3.85
CA LEU A 120 13.41 18.47 -4.22
C LEU A 120 13.12 18.31 -5.72
N LEU A 121 12.31 19.18 -6.30
CA LEU A 121 12.02 19.18 -7.75
C LEU A 121 13.29 19.52 -8.56
N HIS A 122 14.16 20.42 -8.08
CA HIS A 122 15.44 20.68 -8.71
C HIS A 122 16.39 19.48 -8.62
N LEU A 123 16.44 18.81 -7.48
CA LEU A 123 17.24 17.58 -7.30
C LEU A 123 16.79 16.46 -8.25
N MET A 124 15.50 16.42 -8.57
CA MET A 124 14.92 15.48 -9.54
C MET A 124 15.12 15.89 -10.99
N ASN A 125 15.80 17.02 -11.26
CA ASN A 125 15.98 17.57 -12.61
C ASN A 125 14.66 17.74 -13.37
N THR A 126 13.62 18.24 -12.70
CA THR A 126 12.32 18.52 -13.33
C THR A 126 12.53 19.56 -14.44
N PRO A 127 12.10 19.29 -15.71
CA PRO A 127 12.27 20.20 -16.81
C PRO A 127 11.65 21.58 -16.55
N SER A 128 12.33 22.64 -17.00
CA SER A 128 11.94 24.02 -16.71
C SER A 128 10.58 24.42 -17.28
N ASP A 129 10.18 23.82 -18.42
CA ASP A 129 8.91 24.06 -19.11
C ASP A 129 7.67 23.54 -18.39
N ILE A 130 7.84 22.51 -17.50
CA ILE A 130 6.77 21.93 -16.69
C ILE A 130 6.95 22.21 -15.19
N PHE A 131 8.05 22.85 -14.79
CA PHE A 131 8.39 23.04 -13.37
C PHE A 131 7.31 23.81 -12.60
N ALA A 132 6.76 24.86 -13.18
CA ALA A 132 5.76 25.69 -12.51
C ALA A 132 4.47 24.92 -12.21
N ASP A 133 4.02 24.10 -13.15
CA ASP A 133 2.80 23.28 -12.98
C ASP A 133 3.04 22.09 -12.04
N ALA A 134 4.20 21.42 -12.16
CA ALA A 134 4.61 20.38 -11.22
C ALA A 134 4.70 20.92 -9.78
N TYR A 135 5.29 22.09 -9.59
CA TYR A 135 5.39 22.73 -8.28
C TYR A 135 4.02 23.08 -7.69
N LYS A 136 3.14 23.72 -8.47
CA LYS A 136 1.77 24.04 -8.01
C LYS A 136 1.00 22.79 -7.64
N TYR A 137 1.05 21.77 -8.49
CA TYR A 137 0.38 20.48 -8.26
C TYR A 137 0.82 19.84 -6.95
N ILE A 138 2.12 19.62 -6.79
CA ILE A 138 2.65 18.90 -5.63
C ILE A 138 2.53 19.69 -4.32
N MET A 139 2.55 21.04 -4.39
CA MET A 139 2.30 21.90 -3.23
C MET A 139 0.89 21.74 -2.69
N ILE A 140 -0.11 21.68 -3.59
CA ILE A 140 -1.52 21.45 -3.19
C ILE A 140 -1.66 20.08 -2.55
N VAL A 141 -1.07 19.03 -3.17
CA VAL A 141 -1.10 17.68 -2.62
C VAL A 141 -0.41 17.62 -1.26
N SER A 142 0.75 18.29 -1.10
CA SER A 142 1.46 18.37 0.17
C SER A 142 0.64 19.09 1.25
N GLY A 143 -0.07 20.14 0.89
CA GLY A 143 -1.04 20.81 1.78
C GLY A 143 -2.20 19.88 2.20
N GLY A 144 -2.52 18.88 1.37
CA GLY A 144 -3.57 17.89 1.62
C GLY A 144 -3.15 16.66 2.43
N ILE A 145 -1.90 16.57 2.90
CA ILE A 145 -1.40 15.38 3.65
C ILE A 145 -2.28 15.07 4.88
N LEU A 146 -2.76 16.07 5.59
CA LEU A 146 -3.66 15.87 6.73
C LEU A 146 -5.00 15.22 6.33
N ALA A 147 -5.57 15.59 5.18
CA ALA A 147 -6.79 14.97 4.67
C ALA A 147 -6.55 13.49 4.30
N GLN A 148 -5.44 13.20 3.64
CA GLN A 148 -5.02 11.82 3.36
C GLN A 148 -4.80 11.02 4.65
N MET A 149 -4.14 11.61 5.62
CA MET A 149 -3.85 10.97 6.90
C MET A 149 -5.12 10.65 7.68
N LEU A 150 -6.10 11.57 7.69
CA LEU A 150 -7.40 11.37 8.30
C LEU A 150 -8.13 10.16 7.70
N TYR A 151 -8.27 10.12 6.38
CA TYR A 151 -8.95 9.01 5.70
C TYR A 151 -8.22 7.68 5.93
N ASN A 152 -6.89 7.65 5.76
CA ASN A 152 -6.11 6.42 5.91
C ASN A 152 -6.12 5.90 7.35
N LEU A 153 -6.03 6.79 8.35
CA LEU A 153 -6.13 6.41 9.76
C LEU A 153 -7.49 5.80 10.08
N LEU A 154 -8.59 6.49 9.75
CA LEU A 154 -9.94 6.03 10.07
C LEU A 154 -10.28 4.73 9.34
N SER A 155 -9.87 4.60 8.07
CA SER A 155 -9.98 3.35 7.32
C SER A 155 -9.18 2.21 7.97
N SER A 156 -7.98 2.50 8.47
CA SER A 156 -7.14 1.50 9.15
C SER A 156 -7.71 1.11 10.51
N ILE A 157 -8.31 2.05 11.26
CA ILE A 157 -9.04 1.76 12.50
C ILE A 157 -10.23 0.83 12.24
N LEU A 158 -11.03 1.12 11.20
CA LEU A 158 -12.17 0.25 10.83
C LEU A 158 -11.69 -1.16 10.45
N ARG A 159 -10.62 -1.26 9.68
CA ARG A 159 -10.00 -2.56 9.36
C ARG A 159 -9.48 -3.26 10.61
N ALA A 160 -8.84 -2.55 11.55
CA ALA A 160 -8.36 -3.11 12.81
C ALA A 160 -9.47 -3.77 13.64
N LEU A 161 -10.72 -3.26 13.53
CA LEU A 161 -11.93 -3.82 14.14
C LEU A 161 -12.61 -4.90 13.26
N GLY A 162 -11.96 -5.36 12.20
CA GLY A 162 -12.50 -6.41 11.32
C GLY A 162 -13.51 -5.91 10.27
N ASN A 163 -13.61 -4.60 10.02
CA ASN A 163 -14.51 -4.05 9.02
C ASN A 163 -13.75 -3.56 7.78
N SER A 164 -13.77 -4.34 6.70
CA SER A 164 -13.17 -3.97 5.41
C SER A 164 -14.17 -3.39 4.39
N LYS A 165 -15.49 -3.54 4.65
CA LYS A 165 -16.53 -3.09 3.71
C LYS A 165 -16.77 -1.58 3.76
N ILE A 166 -16.78 -1.01 4.95
CA ILE A 166 -17.05 0.42 5.12
C ILE A 166 -15.96 1.29 4.50
N PRO A 167 -14.65 1.02 4.70
CA PRO A 167 -13.60 1.71 3.97
C PRO A 167 -13.75 1.63 2.45
N LEU A 168 -14.19 0.49 1.90
CA LEU A 168 -14.46 0.34 0.47
C LEU A 168 -15.55 1.31 0.00
N TYR A 169 -16.68 1.39 0.72
CA TYR A 169 -17.77 2.31 0.33
C TYR A 169 -17.30 3.76 0.30
N PHE A 170 -16.55 4.20 1.30
CA PHE A 170 -16.03 5.56 1.31
C PHE A 170 -14.96 5.80 0.24
N LEU A 171 -14.18 4.77 -0.11
CA LEU A 171 -13.24 4.86 -1.22
C LEU A 171 -13.97 5.02 -2.57
N ILE A 172 -15.05 4.28 -2.79
CA ILE A 172 -15.88 4.42 -4.01
C ILE A 172 -16.49 5.82 -4.09
N ILE A 173 -17.03 6.34 -2.99
CA ILE A 173 -17.57 7.70 -2.92
C ILE A 173 -16.46 8.73 -3.23
N SER A 174 -15.27 8.55 -2.64
CA SER A 174 -14.11 9.40 -2.91
C SER A 174 -13.73 9.40 -4.38
N ALA A 175 -13.63 8.22 -4.99
CA ALA A 175 -13.26 8.07 -6.39
C ALA A 175 -14.27 8.75 -7.33
N LEU A 176 -15.57 8.54 -7.09
CA LEU A 176 -16.61 9.19 -7.89
C LEU A 176 -16.60 10.70 -7.71
N LEU A 177 -16.46 11.19 -6.47
CA LEU A 177 -16.35 12.61 -6.18
C LEU A 177 -15.11 13.24 -6.82
N ASN A 178 -13.97 12.56 -6.77
CA ASN A 178 -12.74 13.00 -7.41
C ASN A 178 -12.93 13.18 -8.93
N ILE A 179 -13.48 12.16 -9.62
CA ILE A 179 -13.74 12.26 -11.07
C ILE A 179 -14.66 13.43 -11.41
N VAL A 180 -15.72 13.63 -10.64
CA VAL A 180 -16.65 14.76 -10.84
C VAL A 180 -15.92 16.10 -10.62
N LEU A 181 -15.16 16.21 -9.53
CA LEU A 181 -14.39 17.43 -9.25
C LEU A 181 -13.32 17.70 -10.28
N ASP A 182 -12.64 16.67 -10.81
CA ASP A 182 -11.68 16.82 -11.90
C ASP A 182 -12.34 17.42 -13.13
N LEU A 183 -13.47 16.88 -13.56
CA LEU A 183 -14.21 17.42 -14.69
C LEU A 183 -14.66 18.87 -14.45
N VAL A 184 -15.16 19.18 -13.27
CA VAL A 184 -15.62 20.53 -12.94
C VAL A 184 -14.44 21.51 -12.84
N LEU A 185 -13.39 21.18 -12.08
CA LEU A 185 -12.28 22.11 -11.86
C LEU A 185 -11.40 22.27 -13.10
N ILE A 186 -11.23 21.22 -13.89
CA ILE A 186 -10.40 21.24 -15.09
C ILE A 186 -11.16 21.83 -16.28
N ILE A 187 -12.41 21.40 -16.54
CA ILE A 187 -13.14 21.79 -17.75
C ILE A 187 -13.90 23.11 -17.53
N VAL A 188 -14.65 23.23 -16.42
CA VAL A 188 -15.50 24.42 -16.18
C VAL A 188 -14.66 25.59 -15.64
N PHE A 189 -13.83 25.33 -14.62
CA PHE A 189 -12.99 26.37 -14.00
C PHE A 189 -11.63 26.56 -14.66
N GLN A 190 -11.25 25.69 -15.60
CA GLN A 190 -9.99 25.74 -16.36
C GLN A 190 -8.73 25.85 -15.49
N MET A 191 -8.75 25.17 -14.33
CA MET A 191 -7.65 25.24 -13.34
C MET A 191 -6.42 24.40 -13.73
N GLY A 192 -6.49 23.61 -14.79
CA GLY A 192 -5.36 22.78 -15.25
C GLY A 192 -4.93 21.71 -14.21
N ALA A 193 -3.64 21.41 -14.15
CA ALA A 193 -3.08 20.44 -13.21
C ALA A 193 -3.38 20.74 -11.73
N PRO A 194 -3.33 21.99 -11.25
CA PRO A 194 -3.79 22.36 -9.89
C PRO A 194 -5.22 21.93 -9.59
N GLY A 195 -6.12 21.93 -10.57
CA GLY A 195 -7.51 21.47 -10.41
C GLY A 195 -7.58 20.00 -10.03
N ALA A 196 -6.80 19.13 -10.68
CA ALA A 196 -6.68 17.71 -10.34
C ALA A 196 -6.15 17.51 -8.91
N ALA A 197 -5.14 18.27 -8.51
CA ALA A 197 -4.61 18.20 -7.14
C ALA A 197 -5.67 18.57 -6.10
N ILE A 198 -6.44 19.65 -6.32
CA ILE A 198 -7.54 20.07 -5.43
C ILE A 198 -8.62 19.01 -5.38
N ALA A 199 -9.03 18.44 -6.54
CA ALA A 199 -10.02 17.38 -6.60
C ALA A 199 -9.64 16.19 -5.75
N THR A 200 -8.38 15.75 -5.86
CA THR A 200 -7.83 14.65 -5.06
C THR A 200 -7.85 14.94 -3.56
N VAL A 201 -7.36 16.11 -3.14
CA VAL A 201 -7.32 16.50 -1.73
C VAL A 201 -8.73 16.64 -1.13
N VAL A 202 -9.64 17.28 -1.86
CA VAL A 202 -11.03 17.45 -1.40
C VAL A 202 -11.74 16.12 -1.31
N ALA A 203 -11.60 15.24 -2.31
CA ALA A 203 -12.21 13.92 -2.30
C ALA A 203 -11.72 13.06 -1.12
N GLN A 204 -10.43 13.08 -0.82
CA GLN A 204 -9.83 12.42 0.34
C GLN A 204 -10.34 13.02 1.67
N GLY A 205 -10.41 14.35 1.76
CA GLY A 205 -10.93 15.06 2.94
C GLY A 205 -12.39 14.73 3.22
N VAL A 206 -13.24 14.78 2.21
CA VAL A 206 -14.67 14.43 2.31
C VAL A 206 -14.82 12.98 2.77
N SER A 207 -14.06 12.05 2.20
CA SER A 207 -14.11 10.64 2.61
C SER A 207 -13.65 10.44 4.04
N GLY A 208 -12.61 11.16 4.47
CA GLY A 208 -12.17 11.14 5.87
C GLY A 208 -13.26 11.64 6.82
N VAL A 209 -13.92 12.75 6.49
CA VAL A 209 -15.02 13.30 7.28
C VAL A 209 -16.21 12.35 7.32
N LEU A 210 -16.63 11.79 6.18
CA LEU A 210 -17.71 10.81 6.12
C LEU A 210 -17.40 9.55 6.93
N CYS A 211 -16.16 9.09 6.90
CA CYS A 211 -15.68 7.97 7.71
C CYS A 211 -15.77 8.29 9.21
N LEU A 212 -15.37 9.51 9.61
CA LEU A 212 -15.48 9.98 10.98
C LEU A 212 -16.94 10.05 11.45
N ILE A 213 -17.82 10.65 10.66
CA ILE A 213 -19.26 10.72 10.94
C ILE A 213 -19.84 9.32 11.11
N TYR A 214 -19.51 8.40 10.22
CA TYR A 214 -19.96 7.01 10.31
C TYR A 214 -19.50 6.35 11.61
N ILE A 215 -18.24 6.53 12.00
CA ILE A 215 -17.69 5.99 13.25
C ILE A 215 -18.45 6.54 14.44
N MET A 216 -18.68 7.85 14.47
CA MET A 216 -19.41 8.51 15.57
C MET A 216 -20.87 8.05 15.69
N TRP A 217 -21.53 7.73 14.56
CA TRP A 217 -22.95 7.33 14.59
C TRP A 217 -23.17 5.83 14.77
N LYS A 218 -22.30 5.01 14.21
CA LYS A 218 -22.55 3.56 14.06
C LYS A 218 -21.65 2.68 14.91
N ILE A 219 -20.58 3.24 15.48
CA ILE A 219 -19.60 2.44 16.24
C ILE A 219 -19.38 3.02 17.65
N PRO A 220 -20.34 2.81 18.58
CA PRO A 220 -20.22 3.33 19.95
C PRO A 220 -18.93 2.89 20.66
N LEU A 221 -18.37 1.75 20.27
CA LEU A 221 -17.13 1.22 20.79
C LEU A 221 -15.94 2.17 20.62
N LEU A 222 -15.95 2.98 19.57
CA LEU A 222 -14.93 3.99 19.25
C LEU A 222 -15.22 5.38 19.81
N HIS A 223 -16.28 5.54 20.62
CA HIS A 223 -16.53 6.81 21.29
C HIS A 223 -15.48 7.03 22.37
N LEU A 224 -14.60 7.99 22.11
CA LEU A 224 -13.52 8.37 23.02
C LEU A 224 -14.09 9.19 24.20
N LYS A 225 -13.77 8.77 25.43
CA LYS A 225 -14.05 9.51 26.66
C LYS A 225 -12.86 10.41 26.99
N LYS A 226 -13.05 11.40 27.86
CA LYS A 226 -11.97 12.31 28.30
C LYS A 226 -10.75 11.54 28.84
N GLU A 227 -10.99 10.42 29.54
CA GLU A 227 -9.97 9.55 30.12
C GLU A 227 -9.13 8.84 29.05
N ASP A 228 -9.69 8.57 27.87
CA ASP A 228 -9.00 7.87 26.78
C ASP A 228 -7.93 8.74 26.10
N TRP A 229 -8.02 10.08 26.25
CA TRP A 229 -7.03 11.03 25.75
C TRP A 229 -5.76 11.11 26.62
N HIS A 230 -5.78 10.55 27.83
CA HIS A 230 -4.58 10.38 28.66
C HIS A 230 -3.79 9.15 28.18
N VAL A 231 -3.10 9.34 27.07
CA VAL A 231 -2.33 8.28 26.42
C VAL A 231 -0.94 8.18 27.06
N GLY A 232 -0.63 7.01 27.63
CA GLY A 232 0.70 6.78 28.24
C GLY A 232 1.81 6.72 27.17
N GLY A 233 3.01 7.18 27.54
CA GLY A 233 4.18 7.21 26.65
C GLY A 233 4.51 5.85 26.00
N GLN A 234 4.22 4.75 26.67
CA GLN A 234 4.41 3.39 26.10
C GLN A 234 3.56 3.13 24.87
N ILE A 235 2.32 3.65 24.82
CA ILE A 235 1.43 3.48 23.65
C ILE A 235 2.06 4.17 22.43
N TYR A 236 2.49 5.41 22.57
CA TYR A 236 3.18 6.16 21.53
C TYR A 236 4.46 5.45 21.05
N ALA A 237 5.27 4.98 22.01
CA ALA A 237 6.51 4.27 21.69
C ALA A 237 6.26 3.00 20.87
N ILE A 238 5.24 2.20 21.23
CA ILE A 238 4.88 0.98 20.50
C ILE A 238 4.34 1.32 19.11
N GLN A 239 3.44 2.31 19.01
CA GLN A 239 2.89 2.74 17.73
C GLN A 239 3.97 3.24 16.78
N LEU A 240 4.93 4.05 17.25
CA LEU A 240 6.06 4.51 16.48
C LEU A 240 7.02 3.38 16.11
N LYS A 241 7.29 2.45 17.04
CA LYS A 241 8.15 1.28 16.80
C LYS A 241 7.63 0.37 15.69
N ILE A 242 6.32 0.33 15.48
CA ILE A 242 5.69 -0.43 14.40
C ILE A 242 5.49 0.45 13.16
N GLY A 243 4.95 1.65 13.31
CA GLY A 243 4.55 2.53 12.23
C GLY A 243 5.72 3.08 11.43
N LEU A 244 6.79 3.53 12.11
CA LEU A 244 7.94 4.12 11.42
C LEU A 244 8.67 3.12 10.50
N PRO A 245 8.98 1.88 10.92
CA PRO A 245 9.53 0.89 9.99
C PRO A 245 8.58 0.55 8.84
N MET A 246 7.26 0.51 9.06
CA MET A 246 6.29 0.28 7.99
C MET A 246 6.28 1.42 6.97
N ALA A 247 6.38 2.67 7.42
CA ALA A 247 6.45 3.83 6.55
C ALA A 247 7.76 3.86 5.75
N LEU A 248 8.91 3.62 6.40
CA LEU A 248 10.23 3.58 5.76
C LEU A 248 10.33 2.47 4.71
N GLN A 249 9.60 1.37 4.88
CA GLN A 249 9.56 0.28 3.91
C GLN A 249 9.07 0.75 2.53
N TYR A 250 8.09 1.66 2.46
CA TYR A 250 7.67 2.25 1.18
C TYR A 250 8.77 3.08 0.52
N SER A 251 9.55 3.82 1.32
CA SER A 251 10.71 4.55 0.82
C SER A 251 11.79 3.62 0.27
N ILE A 252 12.07 2.52 0.96
CA ILE A 252 13.01 1.47 0.53
C ILE A 252 12.55 0.87 -0.81
N THR A 253 11.26 0.58 -0.94
CA THR A 253 10.67 0.07 -2.19
C THR A 253 10.82 1.08 -3.34
N ALA A 254 10.57 2.36 -3.08
CA ALA A 254 10.74 3.43 -4.06
C ALA A 254 12.18 3.52 -4.59
N ILE A 255 13.18 3.48 -3.70
CA ILE A 255 14.58 3.46 -4.09
C ILE A 255 14.89 2.25 -4.98
N GLY A 256 14.38 1.08 -4.61
CA GLY A 256 14.55 -0.14 -5.42
C GLY A 256 13.95 -0.03 -6.82
N THR A 257 12.77 0.57 -6.97
CA THR A 257 12.16 0.79 -8.29
C THR A 257 12.93 1.82 -9.12
N MET A 258 13.50 2.87 -8.50
CA MET A 258 14.38 3.82 -9.19
C MET A 258 15.64 3.15 -9.74
N MET A 259 16.24 2.21 -9.02
CA MET A 259 17.41 1.46 -9.49
C MET A 259 17.08 0.61 -10.73
N VAL A 260 15.93 -0.05 -10.75
CA VAL A 260 15.45 -0.81 -11.92
C VAL A 260 15.17 0.14 -13.09
N GLN A 261 14.51 1.27 -12.84
CA GLN A 261 14.23 2.28 -13.87
C GLN A 261 15.52 2.84 -14.48
N SER A 262 16.54 3.11 -13.66
CA SER A 262 17.84 3.57 -14.15
C SER A 262 18.51 2.54 -15.06
N ALA A 263 18.48 1.26 -14.70
CA ALA A 263 18.98 0.18 -15.53
C ALA A 263 18.19 0.04 -16.85
N LEU A 264 16.87 0.18 -16.79
CA LEU A 264 15.98 0.12 -17.94
C LEU A 264 16.24 1.28 -18.94
N ASN A 265 16.48 2.49 -18.44
CA ASN A 265 16.71 3.67 -19.27
C ASN A 265 17.95 3.53 -20.20
N ILE A 266 18.93 2.74 -19.79
CA ILE A 266 20.13 2.44 -20.61
C ILE A 266 19.78 1.60 -21.86
N LEU A 267 18.66 0.86 -21.81
CA LEU A 267 18.25 -0.04 -22.88
C LEU A 267 17.46 0.64 -24.01
N GLY A 268 17.08 1.91 -23.82
CA GLY A 268 16.38 2.71 -24.82
C GLY A 268 14.86 2.83 -24.62
N SER A 269 14.27 3.80 -25.31
CA SER A 269 12.89 4.23 -25.09
C SER A 269 11.83 3.16 -25.40
N THR A 270 12.05 2.34 -26.41
CA THR A 270 11.11 1.26 -26.80
C THR A 270 10.94 0.24 -25.68
N LEU A 271 12.05 -0.18 -25.04
CA LEU A 271 12.00 -1.12 -23.92
C LEU A 271 11.43 -0.46 -22.64
N VAL A 272 11.68 0.84 -22.45
CA VAL A 272 11.03 1.61 -21.38
C VAL A 272 9.51 1.64 -21.58
N ALA A 273 9.03 1.88 -22.80
CA ALA A 273 7.61 1.87 -23.11
C ALA A 273 6.98 0.50 -22.87
N ALA A 274 7.64 -0.58 -23.31
CA ALA A 274 7.20 -1.95 -23.10
C ALA A 274 7.11 -2.31 -21.60
N PHE A 275 8.16 -2.00 -20.84
CA PHE A 275 8.19 -2.23 -19.39
C PHE A 275 7.10 -1.46 -18.66
N THR A 276 6.87 -0.19 -19.07
CA THR A 276 5.84 0.66 -18.47
C THR A 276 4.45 0.12 -18.73
N ALA A 277 4.14 -0.30 -19.96
CA ALA A 277 2.86 -0.92 -20.28
C ALA A 277 2.63 -2.21 -19.50
N ALA A 278 3.64 -3.09 -19.45
CA ALA A 278 3.58 -4.35 -18.72
C ALA A 278 3.42 -4.14 -17.21
N SER A 279 4.12 -3.17 -16.62
CA SER A 279 4.01 -2.87 -15.18
C SER A 279 2.63 -2.32 -14.80
N LYS A 280 1.89 -1.66 -15.70
CA LYS A 280 0.49 -1.27 -15.45
C LYS A 280 -0.42 -2.49 -15.35
N ILE A 281 -0.21 -3.49 -16.18
CA ILE A 281 -0.95 -4.77 -16.10
C ILE A 281 -0.62 -5.47 -14.78
N GLU A 282 0.67 -5.57 -14.44
CA GLU A 282 1.13 -6.14 -13.18
C GLU A 282 0.49 -5.47 -11.97
N GLN A 283 0.47 -4.13 -11.92
CA GLN A 283 -0.09 -3.36 -10.80
C GLN A 283 -1.52 -3.74 -10.48
N VAL A 284 -2.37 -3.97 -11.49
CA VAL A 284 -3.77 -4.37 -11.27
C VAL A 284 -3.84 -5.78 -10.67
N VAL A 285 -3.10 -6.72 -11.23
CA VAL A 285 -3.11 -8.14 -10.81
C VAL A 285 -2.54 -8.30 -9.40
N THR A 286 -1.52 -7.54 -9.06
CA THR A 286 -0.83 -7.66 -7.75
C THR A 286 -1.61 -7.04 -6.58
N GLN A 287 -2.70 -6.28 -6.84
CA GLN A 287 -3.55 -5.72 -5.77
C GLN A 287 -4.16 -6.78 -4.85
N ALA A 288 -4.35 -7.99 -5.33
CA ALA A 288 -4.83 -9.10 -4.50
C ALA A 288 -3.81 -9.49 -3.42
N TYR A 289 -2.51 -9.48 -3.74
CA TYR A 289 -1.47 -9.77 -2.74
C TYR A 289 -1.37 -8.69 -1.68
N VAL A 290 -1.51 -7.42 -2.07
CA VAL A 290 -1.57 -6.29 -1.13
C VAL A 290 -2.76 -6.42 -0.19
N ALA A 291 -3.93 -6.81 -0.73
CA ALA A 291 -5.13 -7.05 0.06
C ALA A 291 -4.98 -8.22 1.03
N MET A 292 -4.37 -9.35 0.59
CA MET A 292 -4.05 -10.49 1.45
C MET A 292 -3.08 -10.08 2.58
N GLY A 293 -2.07 -9.28 2.26
CA GLY A 293 -1.14 -8.74 3.25
C GLY A 293 -1.87 -7.91 4.32
N THR A 294 -2.68 -6.94 3.91
CA THR A 294 -3.48 -6.10 4.82
C THR A 294 -4.40 -6.96 5.71
N THR A 295 -5.01 -7.99 5.13
CA THR A 295 -5.84 -8.95 5.86
C THR A 295 -5.03 -9.69 6.92
N MET A 296 -3.84 -10.16 6.57
CA MET A 296 -2.97 -10.89 7.50
C MET A 296 -2.43 -10.01 8.62
N ALA A 297 -2.21 -8.72 8.37
CA ALA A 297 -1.86 -7.76 9.42
C ALA A 297 -2.97 -7.67 10.48
N THR A 298 -4.22 -7.50 10.05
CA THR A 298 -5.37 -7.42 10.95
C THR A 298 -5.65 -8.76 11.65
N TYR A 299 -5.64 -9.87 10.90
CA TYR A 299 -5.87 -11.21 11.42
C TYR A 299 -4.81 -11.59 12.47
N GLY A 300 -3.53 -11.37 12.15
CA GLY A 300 -2.41 -11.62 13.06
C GLY A 300 -2.52 -10.78 14.34
N ALA A 301 -2.81 -9.48 14.19
CA ALA A 301 -2.93 -8.55 15.32
C ALA A 301 -4.07 -8.92 16.29
N GLN A 302 -5.26 -9.23 15.78
CA GLN A 302 -6.37 -9.64 16.65
C GLN A 302 -6.10 -10.98 17.35
N ASN A 303 -5.55 -11.97 16.64
CA ASN A 303 -5.31 -13.29 17.21
C ASN A 303 -4.14 -13.31 18.22
N ILE A 304 -3.10 -12.49 18.02
CA ILE A 304 -2.06 -12.36 19.06
C ILE A 304 -2.58 -11.62 20.27
N GLY A 305 -3.41 -10.60 20.08
CA GLY A 305 -4.11 -9.94 21.19
C GLY A 305 -4.95 -10.90 22.02
N ALA A 306 -5.66 -11.82 21.36
CA ALA A 306 -6.44 -12.88 21.99
C ALA A 306 -5.58 -14.02 22.59
N GLY A 307 -4.25 -14.01 22.42
CA GLY A 307 -3.36 -15.10 22.86
C GLY A 307 -3.52 -16.40 22.09
N ASN A 308 -4.20 -16.39 20.92
CA ASN A 308 -4.52 -17.58 20.15
C ASN A 308 -3.44 -17.90 19.09
N VAL A 309 -2.30 -18.38 19.55
CA VAL A 309 -1.14 -18.71 18.70
C VAL A 309 -1.43 -19.83 17.68
N PRO A 310 -2.13 -20.93 18.01
CA PRO A 310 -2.50 -21.94 17.01
C PRO A 310 -3.30 -21.35 15.85
N ARG A 311 -4.20 -20.44 16.14
CA ARG A 311 -5.02 -19.78 15.14
C ARG A 311 -4.21 -18.87 14.22
N ILE A 312 -3.16 -18.21 14.73
CA ILE A 312 -2.21 -17.45 13.91
C ILE A 312 -1.59 -18.37 12.85
N ARG A 313 -1.10 -19.56 13.23
CA ARG A 313 -0.55 -20.54 12.30
C ARG A 313 -1.55 -20.99 11.24
N GLN A 314 -2.80 -21.26 11.67
CA GLN A 314 -3.87 -21.62 10.74
C GLN A 314 -4.15 -20.50 9.73
N GLY A 315 -4.14 -19.23 10.16
CA GLY A 315 -4.33 -18.07 9.29
C GLY A 315 -3.21 -17.92 8.26
N PHE A 316 -1.96 -18.02 8.67
CA PHE A 316 -0.83 -18.00 7.72
C PHE A 316 -0.93 -19.13 6.70
N LYS A 317 -1.23 -20.35 7.14
CA LYS A 317 -1.43 -21.50 6.25
C LYS A 317 -2.58 -21.26 5.27
N ALA A 318 -3.74 -20.79 5.76
CA ALA A 318 -4.92 -20.53 4.95
C ALA A 318 -4.65 -19.43 3.91
N CYS A 319 -4.05 -18.31 4.32
CA CYS A 319 -3.74 -17.22 3.42
C CYS A 319 -2.67 -17.60 2.39
N THR A 320 -1.68 -18.41 2.77
CA THR A 320 -0.66 -18.91 1.82
C THR A 320 -1.30 -19.81 0.76
N ILE A 321 -2.23 -20.71 1.15
CA ILE A 321 -2.97 -21.54 0.18
C ILE A 321 -3.77 -20.67 -0.78
N LEU A 322 -4.49 -19.65 -0.28
CA LEU A 322 -5.21 -18.69 -1.12
C LEU A 322 -4.26 -17.91 -2.05
N GLY A 323 -3.12 -17.47 -1.53
CA GLY A 323 -2.10 -16.76 -2.29
C GLY A 323 -1.49 -17.59 -3.41
N ILE A 324 -1.18 -18.87 -3.14
CA ILE A 324 -0.69 -19.81 -4.17
C ILE A 324 -1.78 -20.05 -5.22
N GLY A 325 -3.02 -20.34 -4.81
CA GLY A 325 -4.13 -20.56 -5.73
C GLY A 325 -4.37 -19.36 -6.65
N TYR A 326 -4.41 -18.16 -6.07
CA TYR A 326 -4.51 -16.93 -6.86
C TYR A 326 -3.29 -16.73 -7.77
N SER A 327 -2.07 -17.01 -7.30
CA SER A 327 -0.85 -16.87 -8.11
C SER A 327 -0.86 -17.75 -9.35
N LEU A 328 -1.35 -18.99 -9.25
CA LEU A 328 -1.46 -19.89 -10.38
C LEU A 328 -2.45 -19.36 -11.43
N VAL A 329 -3.63 -18.89 -10.99
CA VAL A 329 -4.64 -18.30 -11.88
C VAL A 329 -4.12 -17.01 -12.52
N ALA A 330 -3.56 -16.11 -11.71
CA ALA A 330 -3.02 -14.83 -12.17
C ALA A 330 -1.84 -15.01 -13.13
N ALA A 331 -0.91 -15.92 -12.83
CA ALA A 331 0.21 -16.24 -13.71
C ALA A 331 -0.28 -16.79 -15.05
N THR A 332 -1.21 -17.75 -15.03
CA THR A 332 -1.80 -18.30 -16.26
C THR A 332 -2.44 -17.19 -17.09
N PHE A 333 -3.22 -16.32 -16.45
CA PHE A 333 -3.88 -15.20 -17.12
C PHE A 333 -2.88 -14.24 -17.78
N ILE A 334 -1.89 -13.72 -17.04
CA ILE A 334 -0.97 -12.73 -17.60
C ILE A 334 -0.01 -13.34 -18.63
N MET A 335 0.39 -14.61 -18.48
CA MET A 335 1.31 -15.28 -19.42
C MET A 335 0.62 -15.67 -20.73
N THR A 336 -0.71 -15.86 -20.73
CA THR A 336 -1.46 -16.24 -21.92
C THR A 336 -2.12 -15.03 -22.59
N ILE A 337 -2.82 -14.21 -21.80
CA ILE A 337 -3.67 -13.10 -22.31
C ILE A 337 -2.99 -11.74 -22.11
N GLY A 338 -2.12 -11.60 -21.13
CA GLY A 338 -1.57 -10.31 -20.68
C GLY A 338 -0.93 -9.50 -21.81
N LYS A 339 -0.20 -10.13 -22.73
CA LYS A 339 0.43 -9.44 -23.86
C LYS A 339 -0.60 -8.71 -24.76
N TYR A 340 -1.80 -9.25 -24.92
CA TYR A 340 -2.84 -8.60 -25.73
C TYR A 340 -3.42 -7.35 -25.08
N MET A 341 -3.24 -7.19 -23.76
CA MET A 341 -3.61 -5.96 -23.07
C MET A 341 -2.71 -4.77 -23.46
N THR A 342 -1.58 -5.02 -24.15
CA THR A 342 -0.72 -3.97 -24.72
C THR A 342 -1.50 -3.04 -25.65
N TYR A 343 -2.48 -3.55 -26.41
CA TYR A 343 -3.36 -2.75 -27.25
C TYR A 343 -4.13 -1.65 -26.52
N LEU A 344 -4.28 -1.75 -25.20
CA LEU A 344 -4.92 -0.71 -24.39
C LEU A 344 -4.00 0.48 -24.10
N PHE A 345 -2.69 0.31 -24.25
CA PHE A 345 -1.68 1.29 -23.82
C PHE A 345 -0.82 1.83 -24.97
N VAL A 346 -0.73 1.11 -26.07
CA VAL A 346 0.19 1.43 -27.17
C VAL A 346 -0.55 1.32 -28.51
N SER A 347 -0.39 2.35 -29.34
CA SER A 347 -1.00 2.43 -30.68
C SER A 347 0.01 2.33 -31.83
N GLU A 348 1.31 2.55 -31.57
CA GLU A 348 2.39 2.49 -32.55
C GLU A 348 3.41 1.41 -32.15
N ASP A 349 4.11 0.81 -33.12
CA ASP A 349 5.13 -0.24 -32.90
C ASP A 349 4.66 -1.43 -32.01
N VAL A 350 3.37 -1.74 -32.08
CA VAL A 350 2.70 -2.68 -31.15
C VAL A 350 3.38 -4.05 -31.14
N ASP A 351 3.81 -4.58 -32.29
CA ASP A 351 4.40 -5.93 -32.38
C ASP A 351 5.76 -6.02 -31.66
N ILE A 352 6.59 -4.97 -31.76
CA ILE A 352 7.90 -4.92 -31.09
C ILE A 352 7.70 -4.78 -29.57
N ILE A 353 6.81 -3.88 -29.17
CA ILE A 353 6.48 -3.63 -27.77
C ILE A 353 5.82 -4.86 -27.14
N MET A 354 4.89 -5.51 -27.85
CA MET A 354 4.18 -6.69 -27.38
C MET A 354 5.13 -7.87 -27.06
N SER A 355 6.16 -8.08 -27.88
CA SER A 355 7.14 -9.15 -27.61
C SER A 355 7.92 -8.88 -26.33
N SER A 356 8.30 -7.64 -26.07
CA SER A 356 8.99 -7.23 -24.84
C SER A 356 8.07 -7.28 -23.62
N VAL A 357 6.78 -6.91 -23.77
CA VAL A 357 5.74 -7.07 -22.74
C VAL A 357 5.56 -8.54 -22.39
N ASP A 358 5.50 -9.43 -23.39
CA ASP A 358 5.37 -10.89 -23.18
C ASP A 358 6.54 -11.46 -22.35
N ILE A 359 7.77 -11.03 -22.64
CA ILE A 359 8.96 -11.40 -21.85
C ILE A 359 8.80 -10.97 -20.39
N TYR A 360 8.43 -9.70 -20.15
CA TYR A 360 8.25 -9.19 -18.81
C TYR A 360 7.17 -9.95 -18.04
N LEU A 361 5.97 -10.09 -18.63
CA LEU A 361 4.83 -10.74 -17.98
C LEU A 361 5.10 -12.21 -17.66
N LYS A 362 5.82 -12.92 -18.53
CA LYS A 362 6.28 -14.28 -18.26
C LYS A 362 7.28 -14.32 -17.11
N CYS A 363 8.27 -13.41 -17.10
CA CYS A 363 9.24 -13.33 -16.01
C CYS A 363 8.55 -13.15 -14.66
N ILE A 364 7.67 -12.14 -14.53
CA ILE A 364 7.03 -11.88 -13.23
C ILE A 364 6.01 -12.97 -12.85
N GLY A 365 5.28 -13.51 -13.84
CA GLY A 365 4.26 -14.54 -13.61
C GLY A 365 4.81 -15.79 -12.93
N PHE A 366 6.00 -16.26 -13.32
CA PHE A 366 6.67 -17.38 -12.67
C PHE A 366 6.98 -17.12 -11.18
N PHE A 367 7.11 -15.86 -10.78
CA PHE A 367 7.49 -15.46 -9.42
C PHE A 367 6.34 -14.87 -8.60
N PHE A 368 5.10 -15.03 -9.01
CA PHE A 368 3.94 -14.58 -8.25
C PHE A 368 3.78 -15.29 -6.91
N ILE A 369 4.19 -16.56 -6.79
CA ILE A 369 4.18 -17.27 -5.50
C ILE A 369 5.13 -16.59 -4.50
N PRO A 370 6.42 -16.36 -4.81
CA PRO A 370 7.29 -15.52 -3.96
C PRO A 370 6.70 -14.16 -3.60
N LEU A 371 6.08 -13.46 -4.54
CA LEU A 371 5.42 -12.17 -4.28
C LEU A 371 4.26 -12.29 -3.29
N ALA A 372 3.43 -13.33 -3.42
CA ALA A 372 2.37 -13.64 -2.46
C ALA A 372 2.94 -13.86 -1.05
N ILE A 373 4.00 -14.67 -0.94
CA ILE A 373 4.70 -14.95 0.31
C ILE A 373 5.22 -13.64 0.93
N VAL A 374 5.90 -12.81 0.14
CA VAL A 374 6.40 -11.51 0.63
C VAL A 374 5.27 -10.67 1.23
N ASN A 375 4.15 -10.52 0.54
CA ASN A 375 3.05 -9.69 1.04
C ASN A 375 2.38 -10.30 2.29
N ILE A 376 2.09 -11.60 2.28
CA ILE A 376 1.39 -12.29 3.37
C ILE A 376 2.25 -12.30 4.64
N TYR A 377 3.51 -12.73 4.53
CA TYR A 377 4.38 -12.88 5.70
C TYR A 377 4.87 -11.54 6.23
N ARG A 378 5.22 -10.60 5.38
CA ARG A 378 5.63 -9.25 5.77
C ARG A 378 4.56 -8.57 6.63
N ASN A 379 3.38 -8.43 6.08
CA ASN A 379 2.27 -7.77 6.78
C ASN A 379 1.76 -8.60 7.96
N GLY A 380 1.74 -9.93 7.85
CA GLY A 380 1.37 -10.80 8.95
C GLY A 380 2.32 -10.64 10.17
N ILE A 381 3.63 -10.61 9.94
CA ILE A 381 4.64 -10.39 10.99
C ILE A 381 4.50 -8.96 11.58
N GLN A 382 4.22 -7.95 10.75
CA GLN A 382 3.91 -6.59 11.21
C GLN A 382 2.68 -6.58 12.12
N GLY A 383 1.63 -7.32 11.77
CA GLY A 383 0.44 -7.49 12.61
C GLY A 383 0.73 -8.14 13.96
N LEU A 384 1.73 -9.02 14.04
CA LEU A 384 2.19 -9.58 15.32
C LEU A 384 2.96 -8.56 16.19
N GLY A 385 3.20 -7.34 15.69
CA GLY A 385 3.88 -6.27 16.42
C GLY A 385 5.37 -6.12 16.09
N TYR A 386 5.90 -6.86 15.13
CA TYR A 386 7.30 -6.79 14.73
C TYR A 386 7.46 -5.87 13.51
N GLY A 387 7.73 -4.58 13.71
CA GLY A 387 7.93 -3.63 12.60
C GLY A 387 9.31 -3.75 11.94
N LEU A 388 10.37 -3.87 12.75
CA LEU A 388 11.76 -3.81 12.29
C LEU A 388 12.16 -5.05 11.44
N LEU A 389 11.77 -6.25 11.85
CA LEU A 389 12.13 -7.48 11.14
C LEU A 389 11.64 -7.49 9.68
N PRO A 390 10.37 -7.20 9.38
CA PRO A 390 9.92 -7.11 7.99
C PRO A 390 10.55 -5.97 7.20
N MET A 391 10.93 -4.87 7.86
CA MET A 391 11.68 -3.79 7.22
C MET A 391 13.07 -4.27 6.76
N MET A 392 13.76 -5.10 7.56
CA MET A 392 15.05 -5.70 7.16
C MET A 392 14.92 -6.62 5.93
N ALA A 393 13.80 -7.34 5.79
CA ALA A 393 13.51 -8.07 4.57
C ALA A 393 13.32 -7.13 3.36
N GLY A 394 12.76 -5.92 3.59
CA GLY A 394 12.71 -4.86 2.57
C GLY A 394 14.09 -4.36 2.16
N VAL A 395 15.02 -4.21 3.10
CA VAL A 395 16.42 -3.87 2.81
C VAL A 395 17.10 -4.97 1.97
N ALA A 396 16.89 -6.23 2.30
CA ALA A 396 17.40 -7.34 1.51
C ALA A 396 16.80 -7.37 0.09
N GLU A 397 15.50 -7.04 -0.04
CA GLU A 397 14.84 -6.84 -1.33
C GLU A 397 15.50 -5.72 -2.15
N LEU A 398 15.81 -4.58 -1.51
CA LEU A 398 16.51 -3.47 -2.15
C LEU A 398 17.88 -3.89 -2.66
N ILE A 399 18.67 -4.59 -1.84
CA ILE A 399 20.01 -5.08 -2.21
C ILE A 399 19.88 -6.06 -3.38
N GLY A 400 19.01 -7.07 -3.28
CA GLY A 400 18.81 -8.07 -4.34
C GLY A 400 18.41 -7.41 -5.68
N ARG A 401 17.44 -6.48 -5.63
CA ARG A 401 16.99 -5.72 -6.80
C ARG A 401 18.10 -4.87 -7.39
N GLY A 402 18.87 -4.16 -6.55
CA GLY A 402 19.97 -3.30 -6.98
C GLY A 402 21.11 -4.08 -7.62
N VAL A 403 21.50 -5.23 -7.06
CA VAL A 403 22.55 -6.08 -7.61
C VAL A 403 22.16 -6.60 -8.99
N VAL A 404 20.96 -7.17 -9.12
CA VAL A 404 20.49 -7.72 -10.40
C VAL A 404 20.31 -6.61 -11.45
N ALA A 405 19.73 -5.46 -11.06
CA ALA A 405 19.58 -4.32 -11.96
C ALA A 405 20.93 -3.78 -12.46
N ARG A 406 21.96 -3.75 -11.57
CA ARG A 406 23.32 -3.30 -11.96
C ARG A 406 23.98 -4.27 -12.94
N ILE A 407 23.85 -5.58 -12.71
CA ILE A 407 24.37 -6.61 -13.63
C ILE A 407 23.63 -6.49 -14.98
N ALA A 408 22.30 -6.40 -14.95
CA ALA A 408 21.47 -6.25 -16.16
C ALA A 408 21.82 -5.01 -16.98
N ALA A 409 22.09 -3.88 -16.30
CA ALA A 409 22.55 -2.64 -16.95
C ALA A 409 23.89 -2.83 -17.64
N ARG A 410 24.85 -3.50 -16.99
CA ARG A 410 26.19 -3.78 -17.53
C ARG A 410 26.11 -4.69 -18.76
N GLU A 411 25.33 -5.74 -18.67
CA GLU A 411 25.14 -6.72 -19.76
C GLU A 411 24.12 -6.24 -20.83
N ARG A 412 23.53 -5.05 -20.65
CA ARG A 412 22.44 -4.51 -21.50
C ARG A 412 21.31 -5.51 -21.74
N SER A 413 20.96 -6.26 -20.71
CA SER A 413 19.97 -7.34 -20.80
C SER A 413 18.59 -6.89 -20.31
N TYR A 414 17.61 -6.84 -21.21
CA TYR A 414 16.22 -6.57 -20.86
C TYR A 414 15.65 -7.66 -19.94
N LEU A 415 15.93 -8.93 -20.23
CA LEU A 415 15.55 -10.06 -19.39
C LEU A 415 16.09 -9.91 -17.96
N GLY A 416 17.36 -9.47 -17.83
CA GLY A 416 17.97 -9.20 -16.53
C GLY A 416 17.24 -8.10 -15.76
N VAL A 417 16.81 -7.02 -16.42
CA VAL A 417 16.00 -5.96 -15.80
C VAL A 417 14.64 -6.52 -15.34
N CYS A 418 13.99 -7.34 -16.15
CA CYS A 418 12.71 -7.98 -15.81
C CYS A 418 12.85 -8.91 -14.58
N LEU A 419 14.01 -9.55 -14.39
CA LEU A 419 14.27 -10.47 -13.27
C LEU A 419 14.70 -9.76 -11.98
N ALA A 420 14.95 -8.46 -11.99
CA ALA A 420 15.41 -7.72 -10.81
C ALA A 420 14.39 -7.75 -9.65
N SER A 421 13.11 -7.53 -9.93
CA SER A 421 12.04 -7.63 -8.92
C SER A 421 11.76 -9.08 -8.50
N PRO A 422 11.63 -10.06 -9.40
CA PRO A 422 11.51 -11.47 -9.03
C PRO A 422 12.62 -11.98 -8.11
N ALA A 423 13.89 -11.70 -8.41
CA ALA A 423 15.01 -12.08 -7.56
C ALA A 423 14.91 -11.49 -6.15
N ALA A 424 14.51 -10.23 -6.05
CA ALA A 424 14.27 -9.57 -4.77
C ALA A 424 13.13 -10.23 -3.99
N TRP A 425 12.03 -10.63 -4.65
CA TRP A 425 10.92 -11.32 -4.00
C TRP A 425 11.31 -12.70 -3.45
N VAL A 426 12.13 -13.45 -4.17
CA VAL A 426 12.65 -14.74 -3.69
C VAL A 426 13.50 -14.54 -2.45
N LEU A 427 14.43 -13.59 -2.47
CA LEU A 427 15.31 -13.30 -1.34
C LEU A 427 14.52 -12.83 -0.11
N ALA A 428 13.63 -11.85 -0.29
CA ALA A 428 12.80 -11.34 0.80
C ALA A 428 11.83 -12.40 1.32
N GLY A 429 11.22 -13.19 0.43
CA GLY A 429 10.31 -14.27 0.80
C GLY A 429 10.99 -15.32 1.66
N ALA A 430 12.19 -15.75 1.29
CA ALA A 430 12.99 -16.72 2.07
C ALA A 430 13.30 -16.17 3.48
N LEU A 431 13.74 -14.90 3.57
CA LEU A 431 14.00 -14.25 4.86
C LEU A 431 12.74 -14.13 5.72
N LEU A 432 11.62 -13.73 5.14
CA LEU A 432 10.36 -13.58 5.86
C LEU A 432 9.83 -14.92 6.38
N ILE A 433 9.97 -15.99 5.62
CA ILE A 433 9.65 -17.35 6.08
C ILE A 433 10.55 -17.72 7.27
N ALA A 434 11.86 -17.51 7.19
CA ALA A 434 12.79 -17.77 8.28
C ALA A 434 12.44 -16.96 9.54
N MET A 435 12.14 -15.65 9.38
CA MET A 435 11.70 -14.77 10.47
C MET A 435 10.39 -15.27 11.10
N TYR A 436 9.43 -15.70 10.29
CA TYR A 436 8.16 -16.25 10.78
C TYR A 436 8.40 -17.50 11.63
N TYR A 437 9.19 -18.46 11.16
CA TYR A 437 9.50 -19.65 11.93
C TYR A 437 10.23 -19.34 13.24
N TYR A 438 11.17 -18.38 13.21
CA TYR A 438 11.85 -17.92 14.41
C TYR A 438 10.88 -17.31 15.42
N ILE A 439 10.01 -16.40 14.97
CA ILE A 439 8.99 -15.77 15.82
C ILE A 439 8.06 -16.82 16.41
N MET A 440 7.51 -17.70 15.58
CA MET A 440 6.51 -18.69 16.01
C MET A 440 7.07 -19.77 16.93
N ASN A 441 8.31 -20.20 16.75
CA ASN A 441 8.90 -21.30 17.50
C ASN A 441 9.73 -20.85 18.69
N VAL A 442 10.25 -19.62 18.69
CA VAL A 442 11.10 -19.10 19.77
C VAL A 442 10.36 -18.03 20.59
N HIS A 443 9.92 -16.95 19.96
CA HIS A 443 9.33 -15.81 20.67
C HIS A 443 7.95 -16.14 21.24
N MET A 444 7.07 -16.77 20.44
CA MET A 444 5.73 -17.12 20.90
C MET A 444 5.76 -18.18 22.00
N LYS A 445 6.71 -19.11 21.91
CA LYS A 445 6.92 -20.12 22.97
C LYS A 445 7.34 -19.50 24.30
N LYS A 446 8.18 -18.46 24.26
CA LYS A 446 8.56 -17.70 25.46
C LYS A 446 7.41 -16.89 26.06
N LEU A 447 6.56 -16.28 25.22
CA LEU A 447 5.48 -15.39 25.67
C LEU A 447 4.24 -16.15 26.16
N PHE A 448 3.87 -17.25 25.51
CA PHE A 448 2.61 -17.96 25.74
C PHE A 448 2.79 -19.39 26.28
N GLY A 449 4.02 -19.84 26.56
CA GLY A 449 4.35 -21.22 26.95
C GLY A 449 4.25 -22.21 25.77
N ASP A 450 4.26 -23.50 26.08
CA ASP A 450 4.19 -24.55 25.04
C ASP A 450 2.74 -24.78 24.59
N TYR A 451 2.29 -23.91 23.69
CA TYR A 451 0.93 -23.93 23.13
C TYR A 451 0.62 -25.13 22.22
N ASN A 452 1.62 -25.96 21.88
CA ASN A 452 1.42 -27.18 21.12
C ASN A 452 0.73 -28.30 21.92
N GLN A 453 0.62 -28.18 23.25
CA GLN A 453 -0.04 -29.15 24.11
C GLN A 453 -1.54 -28.88 24.34
N LYS A 454 -2.10 -27.82 23.75
CA LYS A 454 -3.50 -27.40 23.93
C LYS A 454 -4.38 -27.56 22.68
N VAL A 455 -4.00 -28.43 21.73
CA VAL A 455 -4.82 -28.76 20.54
C VAL A 455 -5.28 -30.21 20.62
#